data_264b9cf03faf651292fd19bc371cdb17
#
_entry.id   264b9cf03faf651292fd19bc371cdb17
#
_cell.length_a   1.000
_cell.length_b   1.000
_cell.length_c   1.000
_cell.angle_alpha   90.00
_cell.angle_beta   90.00
_cell.angle_gamma   90.00
#
_symmetry.space_group_name_H-M   'P 1'
#
loop_
_entity.id
_entity.type
_entity.pdbx_description
1 polymer ?
#
loop_
_entity_poly.entity_id
_entity_poly.type
_entity_poly.pdbx_seq_one_letter_code
_entity_poly.pdbx_strand_id
1 'polypeptide(L)'
;MDVAPRRRSSDLSETSTTSTTSDDSTMSSDSSVAKSHTSHKKLRVIDLSWLMLTDIVGTGVLTLAKAAADLGWVWVIVIITLMCPVAIYSAVMMVRARTLLVGAGRPPPKSMGHATSVLFNGNKCLVRCVYTIVYGYALLGNASYLLVIGTSLQGALFTVLSEICLPTVAISCVVLLPLVVGMRWLEQSVWLCLINMIILLAAIATVVAGLVSEERSSSVSTHLFAPDLSVMAVFGATSNIVYAYTGHWMYFELMDELKHPHEFPKTFILNGPVMVVVYVSVAAIGYYYFGDCAPGNFVDATTNVAFRTSVETMLFVHVCIVYMLKSIVLSHFFHSVASPKRVEEKSSVAHAQYAGFAIAMLAFGFVFANSIPFFNDMLGCVGKTLAPSYPRWLPN
;
A
#
# COMPACT_ATOMS: atom_id res chain seq x y z
N MET A 1 22.14 -54.06 -39.07
CA MET A 1 21.77 -55.26 -38.31
C MET A 1 20.58 -54.84 -37.48
N ASP A 2 19.35 -54.87 -38.06
CA ASP A 2 18.42 -56.00 -38.14
C ASP A 2 18.17 -56.58 -36.76
N VAL A 3 16.98 -56.58 -36.19
CA VAL A 3 15.71 -57.15 -36.64
C VAL A 3 14.57 -56.61 -35.75
N ALA A 4 13.51 -56.13 -36.38
CA ALA A 4 12.15 -56.08 -35.82
C ALA A 4 11.45 -57.41 -36.22
N PRO A 5 10.12 -57.58 -36.07
CA PRO A 5 9.15 -57.53 -34.97
C PRO A 5 8.33 -58.87 -34.87
N ARG A 6 7.37 -58.99 -33.94
CA ARG A 6 6.21 -59.89 -34.17
C ARG A 6 4.93 -59.53 -33.40
N ARG A 7 3.87 -59.35 -34.17
CA ARG A 7 2.45 -59.35 -33.87
C ARG A 7 1.90 -60.78 -33.64
N ARG A 8 0.80 -60.89 -32.90
CA ARG A 8 -0.47 -61.58 -33.18
C ARG A 8 -1.35 -61.59 -31.91
N SER A 9 -2.47 -61.02 -31.89
CA SER A 9 -3.81 -61.20 -32.47
C SER A 9 -4.55 -62.46 -31.99
N SER A 10 -5.78 -62.19 -31.68
CA SER A 10 -7.09 -62.90 -31.85
C SER A 10 -7.64 -63.49 -30.55
N ASP A 11 -8.80 -63.23 -30.18
CA ASP A 11 -10.16 -63.12 -30.65
C ASP A 11 -11.13 -63.86 -29.68
N LEU A 12 -12.26 -63.23 -29.42
CA LEU A 12 -13.62 -63.77 -29.31
C LEU A 12 -13.97 -64.77 -28.18
N SER A 13 -14.96 -64.56 -27.31
CA SER A 13 -16.39 -64.60 -27.58
C SER A 13 -17.21 -64.55 -26.29
N GLU A 14 -18.25 -63.81 -26.35
CA GLU A 14 -19.60 -63.92 -25.79
C GLU A 14 -19.94 -65.14 -24.89
N THR A 15 -20.66 -64.92 -23.76
CA THR A 15 -22.11 -65.20 -23.62
C THR A 15 -22.63 -64.90 -22.21
N SER A 16 -23.65 -64.11 -22.20
CA SER A 16 -24.92 -64.09 -21.41
C SER A 16 -25.13 -65.07 -20.27
N THR A 17 -25.65 -64.69 -19.11
CA THR A 17 -27.06 -64.70 -18.67
C THR A 17 -27.19 -64.60 -17.15
N THR A 18 -28.15 -63.78 -16.77
CA THR A 18 -29.18 -63.81 -15.72
C THR A 18 -28.88 -64.01 -14.24
N SER A 19 -29.34 -62.96 -13.52
CA SER A 19 -30.22 -62.92 -12.34
C SER A 19 -29.76 -63.54 -11.03
N THR A 20 -29.72 -62.78 -9.95
CA THR A 20 -30.82 -62.59 -8.96
C THR A 20 -30.27 -61.81 -7.76
N THR A 21 -31.05 -60.82 -7.42
CA THR A 21 -31.39 -60.27 -6.07
C THR A 21 -30.62 -60.71 -4.85
N SER A 22 -30.08 -59.74 -4.09
CA SER A 22 -30.57 -59.31 -2.76
C SER A 22 -29.61 -58.42 -2.06
N ASP A 23 -30.13 -57.31 -1.56
CA ASP A 23 -29.77 -56.51 -0.37
C ASP A 23 -28.35 -56.59 0.17
N ASP A 24 -27.65 -55.43 0.10
CA ASP A 24 -27.23 -54.83 1.36
C ASP A 24 -26.98 -53.32 1.21
N SER A 25 -27.79 -52.59 1.91
CA SER A 25 -27.63 -51.18 2.22
C SER A 25 -26.44 -51.02 3.17
N THR A 26 -25.48 -50.24 2.81
CA THR A 26 -24.77 -49.25 3.67
C THR A 26 -23.45 -48.85 3.04
N MET A 27 -23.21 -47.57 3.11
CA MET A 27 -21.97 -46.82 2.85
C MET A 27 -21.85 -46.08 1.52
N SER A 28 -22.70 -45.09 1.34
CA SER A 28 -22.45 -43.96 0.46
C SER A 28 -22.78 -42.65 1.19
N SER A 29 -21.91 -42.28 2.13
CA SER A 29 -21.96 -40.93 2.76
C SER A 29 -20.56 -40.48 3.15
N ASP A 30 -19.71 -40.23 2.15
CA ASP A 30 -18.46 -39.52 2.40
C ASP A 30 -17.83 -38.90 1.12
N SER A 31 -18.67 -38.39 0.22
CA SER A 31 -18.14 -37.62 -0.93
C SER A 31 -18.78 -36.24 -1.12
N SER A 32 -19.47 -35.69 -0.12
CA SER A 32 -20.15 -34.40 -0.23
C SER A 32 -19.59 -33.27 0.68
N VAL A 33 -18.47 -33.48 1.36
CA VAL A 33 -17.89 -32.44 2.26
C VAL A 33 -16.73 -31.66 1.63
N ALA A 34 -16.35 -31.91 0.40
CA ALA A 34 -15.19 -31.29 -0.23
C ALA A 34 -15.51 -30.34 -1.39
N LYS A 35 -16.56 -29.53 -1.34
CA LYS A 35 -16.81 -28.47 -2.33
C LYS A 35 -17.57 -27.29 -1.74
N SER A 36 -16.93 -26.53 -0.85
CA SER A 36 -17.32 -25.17 -0.51
C SER A 36 -16.10 -24.27 -0.45
N HIS A 37 -15.16 -24.41 -1.39
CA HIS A 37 -14.24 -23.35 -1.71
C HIS A 37 -15.02 -22.31 -2.52
N THR A 38 -15.64 -21.36 -1.85
CA THR A 38 -16.15 -20.16 -2.49
C THR A 38 -14.93 -19.38 -3.02
N SER A 39 -14.62 -19.61 -4.29
CA SER A 39 -13.59 -18.88 -5.02
C SER A 39 -13.93 -17.39 -4.94
N HIS A 40 -13.05 -16.61 -4.27
CA HIS A 40 -13.07 -15.17 -4.40
C HIS A 40 -12.86 -14.79 -5.86
N LYS A 41 -13.54 -13.74 -6.31
CA LYS A 41 -13.39 -13.24 -7.65
C LYS A 41 -11.99 -12.65 -7.78
N LYS A 42 -11.13 -13.29 -8.57
CA LYS A 42 -9.78 -12.82 -8.84
C LYS A 42 -9.81 -11.53 -9.65
N LEU A 43 -8.91 -10.60 -9.31
CA LEU A 43 -8.81 -9.29 -9.94
C LEU A 43 -8.17 -9.36 -11.33
N ARG A 44 -8.57 -8.42 -12.21
CA ARG A 44 -7.86 -8.17 -13.47
C ARG A 44 -6.67 -7.26 -13.22
N VAL A 45 -5.73 -7.22 -14.16
CA VAL A 45 -4.55 -6.34 -14.09
C VAL A 45 -4.93 -4.87 -13.88
N ILE A 46 -5.98 -4.39 -14.57
CA ILE A 46 -6.44 -3.00 -14.45
C ILE A 46 -7.03 -2.70 -13.07
N ASP A 47 -7.79 -3.63 -12.51
CA ASP A 47 -8.40 -3.47 -11.18
C ASP A 47 -7.31 -3.39 -10.10
N LEU A 48 -6.29 -4.27 -10.22
CA LEU A 48 -5.13 -4.25 -9.33
C LEU A 48 -4.27 -3.00 -9.52
N SER A 49 -4.17 -2.47 -10.76
CA SER A 49 -3.44 -1.23 -11.03
C SER A 49 -4.02 -0.05 -10.24
N TRP A 50 -5.34 0.12 -10.20
CA TRP A 50 -5.98 1.17 -9.41
C TRP A 50 -5.72 0.99 -7.91
N LEU A 51 -5.79 -0.25 -7.43
CA LEU A 51 -5.52 -0.58 -6.03
C LEU A 51 -4.07 -0.25 -5.64
N MET A 52 -3.11 -0.68 -6.46
CA MET A 52 -1.69 -0.37 -6.26
C MET A 52 -1.42 1.13 -6.33
N LEU A 53 -2.02 1.82 -7.29
CA LEU A 53 -1.80 3.26 -7.47
C LEU A 53 -2.29 4.03 -6.24
N THR A 54 -3.47 3.66 -5.71
CA THR A 54 -4.00 4.23 -4.46
C THR A 54 -3.08 3.97 -3.26
N ASP A 55 -2.47 2.79 -3.16
CA ASP A 55 -1.58 2.45 -2.04
C ASP A 55 -0.23 3.18 -2.14
N ILE A 56 0.37 3.20 -3.33
CA ILE A 56 1.71 3.75 -3.56
C ILE A 56 1.68 5.28 -3.60
N VAL A 57 0.73 5.89 -4.35
CA VAL A 57 0.58 7.35 -4.42
C VAL A 57 -0.19 7.83 -3.18
N GLY A 58 0.45 7.70 -2.03
CA GLY A 58 -0.08 8.09 -0.72
C GLY A 58 0.60 9.34 -0.17
N THR A 59 0.77 9.38 1.14
CA THR A 59 1.36 10.54 1.85
C THR A 59 2.80 10.87 1.45
N GLY A 60 3.53 9.91 0.88
CA GLY A 60 4.90 10.14 0.39
C GLY A 60 5.01 11.21 -0.68
N VAL A 61 3.98 11.39 -1.52
CA VAL A 61 3.98 12.43 -2.57
C VAL A 61 4.05 13.84 -1.99
N LEU A 62 3.50 14.05 -0.80
CA LEU A 62 3.43 15.35 -0.15
C LEU A 62 4.80 15.88 0.30
N THR A 63 5.80 15.01 0.45
CA THR A 63 7.17 15.39 0.90
C THR A 63 8.12 15.67 -0.27
N LEU A 64 7.70 15.47 -1.51
CA LEU A 64 8.58 15.58 -2.68
C LEU A 64 9.02 17.00 -2.99
N ALA A 65 8.19 18.01 -2.65
CA ALA A 65 8.58 19.41 -2.76
C ALA A 65 9.82 19.74 -1.89
N LYS A 66 9.84 19.22 -0.66
CA LYS A 66 10.99 19.36 0.24
C LYS A 66 12.21 18.58 -0.26
N ALA A 67 12.00 17.37 -0.79
CA ALA A 67 13.09 16.62 -1.41
C ALA A 67 13.72 17.37 -2.59
N ALA A 68 12.91 18.11 -3.36
CA ALA A 68 13.43 18.98 -4.43
C ALA A 68 14.24 20.15 -3.91
N ALA A 69 13.84 20.76 -2.80
CA ALA A 69 14.61 21.82 -2.14
C ALA A 69 15.99 21.32 -1.66
N ASP A 70 16.03 20.09 -1.11
CA ASP A 70 17.25 19.50 -0.56
C ASP A 70 18.23 18.99 -1.64
N LEU A 71 17.73 18.66 -2.85
CA LEU A 71 18.53 18.07 -3.94
C LEU A 71 18.80 19.00 -5.11
N GLY A 72 17.92 19.97 -5.34
CA GLY A 72 17.86 20.76 -6.57
C GLY A 72 17.14 20.05 -7.72
N TRP A 73 16.93 20.77 -8.83
CA TRP A 73 16.16 20.34 -9.98
C TRP A 73 16.63 19.03 -10.60
N VAL A 74 17.93 18.91 -10.84
CA VAL A 74 18.49 17.80 -11.59
C VAL A 74 18.37 16.50 -10.79
N TRP A 75 18.84 16.49 -9.56
CA TRP A 75 18.88 15.27 -8.76
C TRP A 75 17.48 14.75 -8.40
N VAL A 76 16.53 15.64 -8.07
CA VAL A 76 15.18 15.19 -7.72
C VAL A 76 14.48 14.52 -8.91
N ILE A 77 14.58 15.10 -10.12
CA ILE A 77 13.98 14.53 -11.33
C ILE A 77 14.66 13.21 -11.69
N VAL A 78 15.98 13.15 -11.65
CA VAL A 78 16.76 11.93 -11.95
C VAL A 78 16.38 10.81 -11.00
N ILE A 79 16.37 11.07 -9.68
CA ILE A 79 16.08 10.03 -8.68
C ILE A 79 14.62 9.57 -8.78
N ILE A 80 13.64 10.48 -8.91
CA ILE A 80 12.23 10.11 -9.10
C ILE A 80 12.08 9.23 -10.34
N THR A 81 12.66 9.63 -11.47
CA THR A 81 12.54 8.87 -12.73
C THR A 81 13.23 7.52 -12.64
N LEU A 82 14.39 7.43 -11.98
CA LEU A 82 15.16 6.20 -11.83
C LEU A 82 14.48 5.21 -10.87
N MET A 83 13.76 5.68 -9.87
CA MET A 83 13.05 4.81 -8.92
C MET A 83 11.93 4.01 -9.58
N CYS A 84 11.30 4.52 -10.64
CA CYS A 84 10.26 3.79 -11.36
C CYS A 84 10.78 2.46 -11.99
N PRO A 85 11.83 2.43 -12.81
CA PRO A 85 12.39 1.16 -13.31
C PRO A 85 12.93 0.27 -12.20
N VAL A 86 13.42 0.81 -11.08
CA VAL A 86 13.84 0.00 -9.92
C VAL A 86 12.63 -0.71 -9.30
N ALA A 87 11.50 -0.02 -9.14
CA ALA A 87 10.27 -0.62 -8.62
C ALA A 87 9.74 -1.72 -9.58
N ILE A 88 9.75 -1.47 -10.89
CA ILE A 88 9.36 -2.46 -11.91
C ILE A 88 10.28 -3.69 -11.86
N TYR A 89 11.59 -3.46 -11.80
CA TYR A 89 12.57 -4.55 -11.71
C TYR A 89 12.35 -5.41 -10.47
N SER A 90 12.09 -4.80 -9.31
CA SER A 90 11.76 -5.51 -8.07
C SER A 90 10.51 -6.37 -8.23
N ALA A 91 9.45 -5.83 -8.86
CA ALA A 91 8.23 -6.57 -9.14
C ALA A 91 8.48 -7.79 -10.03
N VAL A 92 9.27 -7.62 -11.12
CA VAL A 92 9.66 -8.72 -12.02
C VAL A 92 10.45 -9.78 -11.27
N MET A 93 11.40 -9.40 -10.40
CA MET A 93 12.18 -10.35 -9.60
C MET A 93 11.29 -11.15 -8.63
N MET A 94 10.32 -10.52 -8.01
CA MET A 94 9.38 -11.20 -7.11
C MET A 94 8.47 -12.18 -7.86
N VAL A 95 7.99 -11.83 -9.06
CA VAL A 95 7.24 -12.76 -9.93
C VAL A 95 8.10 -13.94 -10.36
N ARG A 96 9.36 -13.70 -10.75
CA ARG A 96 10.29 -14.78 -11.09
C ARG A 96 10.55 -15.70 -9.90
N ALA A 97 10.75 -15.14 -8.71
CA ALA A 97 10.93 -15.93 -7.49
C ALA A 97 9.70 -16.81 -7.21
N ARG A 98 8.47 -16.27 -7.34
CA ARG A 98 7.23 -17.04 -7.22
C ARG A 98 7.17 -18.18 -8.26
N THR A 99 7.47 -17.88 -9.53
CA THR A 99 7.44 -18.86 -10.63
C THR A 99 8.43 -19.99 -10.41
N LEU A 100 9.66 -19.65 -9.98
CA LEU A 100 10.71 -20.65 -9.70
C LEU A 100 10.32 -21.57 -8.53
N LEU A 101 9.73 -21.02 -7.46
CA LEU A 101 9.27 -21.80 -6.33
C LEU A 101 8.17 -22.79 -6.74
N VAL A 102 7.18 -22.32 -7.50
CA VAL A 102 6.11 -23.20 -8.02
C VAL A 102 6.67 -24.26 -8.98
N GLY A 103 7.59 -23.87 -9.86
CA GLY A 103 8.28 -24.82 -10.77
C GLY A 103 9.12 -25.86 -10.04
N ALA A 104 9.62 -25.55 -8.84
CA ALA A 104 10.31 -26.49 -7.95
C ALA A 104 9.35 -27.33 -7.07
N GLY A 105 8.05 -27.32 -7.36
CA GLY A 105 7.04 -28.08 -6.61
C GLY A 105 6.76 -27.51 -5.20
N ARG A 106 7.18 -26.25 -4.91
CA ARG A 106 6.89 -25.59 -3.65
C ARG A 106 5.56 -24.83 -3.72
N PRO A 107 4.85 -24.65 -2.59
CA PRO A 107 3.61 -23.90 -2.58
C PRO A 107 3.86 -22.42 -3.02
N PRO A 108 2.93 -21.82 -3.77
CA PRO A 108 3.05 -20.42 -4.18
C PRO A 108 3.09 -19.52 -2.94
N PRO A 109 4.06 -18.59 -2.85
CA PRO A 109 4.12 -17.66 -1.75
C PRO A 109 2.94 -16.68 -1.81
N LYS A 110 2.19 -16.59 -0.71
CA LYS A 110 1.06 -15.68 -0.54
C LYS A 110 1.45 -14.37 0.18
N SER A 111 2.62 -14.33 0.80
CA SER A 111 3.15 -13.18 1.54
C SER A 111 4.66 -13.21 1.57
N MET A 112 5.29 -12.09 1.91
CA MET A 112 6.75 -12.00 2.02
C MET A 112 7.30 -12.99 3.08
N GLY A 113 6.63 -13.09 4.21
CA GLY A 113 7.01 -14.04 5.25
C GLY A 113 6.80 -15.50 4.84
N HIS A 114 5.72 -15.80 4.10
CA HIS A 114 5.51 -17.14 3.55
C HIS A 114 6.59 -17.49 2.52
N ALA A 115 6.95 -16.56 1.63
CA ALA A 115 8.07 -16.75 0.71
C ALA A 115 9.37 -17.11 1.45
N THR A 116 9.68 -16.41 2.52
CA THR A 116 10.86 -16.69 3.36
C THR A 116 10.78 -18.07 4.00
N SER A 117 9.62 -18.47 4.51
CA SER A 117 9.41 -19.81 5.09
C SER A 117 9.66 -20.93 4.08
N VAL A 118 9.17 -20.74 2.84
CA VAL A 118 9.34 -21.71 1.75
C VAL A 118 10.79 -21.78 1.28
N LEU A 119 11.48 -20.64 1.14
CA LEU A 119 12.86 -20.55 0.66
C LEU A 119 13.86 -21.16 1.64
N PHE A 120 13.70 -20.89 2.93
CA PHE A 120 14.66 -21.27 3.95
C PHE A 120 14.25 -22.50 4.78
N ASN A 121 13.43 -23.39 4.21
CA ASN A 121 12.97 -24.65 4.82
C ASN A 121 12.43 -24.47 6.24
N GLY A 122 11.69 -23.39 6.48
CA GLY A 122 11.08 -23.12 7.79
C GLY A 122 12.07 -22.73 8.90
N ASN A 123 13.25 -22.22 8.58
CA ASN A 123 14.17 -21.67 9.57
C ASN A 123 13.44 -20.60 10.42
N LYS A 124 13.05 -21.00 11.64
CA LYS A 124 12.16 -20.20 12.50
C LYS A 124 12.76 -18.84 12.87
N CYS A 125 14.09 -18.75 13.01
CA CYS A 125 14.75 -17.49 13.34
C CYS A 125 14.64 -16.49 12.20
N LEU A 126 15.01 -16.90 10.97
CA LEU A 126 14.99 -16.04 9.79
C LEU A 126 13.57 -15.63 9.41
N VAL A 127 12.62 -16.58 9.49
CA VAL A 127 11.19 -16.29 9.24
C VAL A 127 10.67 -15.26 10.24
N ARG A 128 10.99 -15.38 11.54
CA ARG A 128 10.60 -14.37 12.55
C ARG A 128 11.23 -13.01 12.26
N CYS A 129 12.52 -12.96 11.92
CA CYS A 129 13.18 -11.71 11.56
C CYS A 129 12.46 -10.99 10.40
N VAL A 130 12.15 -11.73 9.32
CA VAL A 130 11.44 -11.15 8.17
C VAL A 130 10.03 -10.70 8.55
N TYR A 131 9.28 -11.49 9.31
CA TYR A 131 7.97 -11.09 9.80
C TYR A 131 8.06 -9.82 10.65
N THR A 132 9.00 -9.74 11.58
CA THR A 132 9.17 -8.57 12.45
C THR A 132 9.53 -7.33 11.64
N ILE A 133 10.46 -7.44 10.69
CA ILE A 133 10.92 -6.30 9.89
C ILE A 133 9.81 -5.84 8.93
N VAL A 134 9.23 -6.74 8.14
CA VAL A 134 8.29 -6.36 7.07
C VAL A 134 6.95 -5.92 7.65
N TYR A 135 6.37 -6.73 8.54
CA TYR A 135 5.05 -6.42 9.08
C TYR A 135 5.09 -5.45 10.25
N GLY A 136 6.21 -5.38 10.97
CA GLY A 136 6.48 -4.32 11.92
C GLY A 136 6.57 -2.96 11.22
N TYR A 137 7.32 -2.86 10.13
CA TYR A 137 7.35 -1.68 9.28
C TYR A 137 5.96 -1.31 8.75
N ALA A 138 5.20 -2.27 8.23
CA ALA A 138 3.86 -2.03 7.71
C ALA A 138 2.87 -1.59 8.80
N LEU A 139 2.96 -2.16 10.00
CA LEU A 139 2.14 -1.79 11.16
C LEU A 139 2.45 -0.36 11.64
N LEU A 140 3.74 -0.02 11.77
CA LEU A 140 4.18 1.34 12.15
C LEU A 140 3.81 2.35 11.06
N GLY A 141 3.99 1.99 9.79
CA GLY A 141 3.55 2.79 8.66
C GLY A 141 2.05 3.05 8.70
N ASN A 142 1.23 2.02 8.95
CA ASN A 142 -0.22 2.19 9.07
C ASN A 142 -0.60 3.08 10.27
N ALA A 143 0.10 2.95 11.40
CA ALA A 143 -0.11 3.84 12.55
C ALA A 143 0.21 5.30 12.21
N SER A 144 1.21 5.57 11.35
CA SER A 144 1.55 6.91 10.90
C SER A 144 0.46 7.56 10.05
N TYR A 145 -0.25 6.77 9.25
CA TYR A 145 -1.39 7.28 8.48
C TYR A 145 -2.51 7.82 9.39
N LEU A 146 -2.72 7.22 10.56
CA LEU A 146 -3.72 7.70 11.51
C LEU A 146 -3.39 9.11 12.01
N LEU A 147 -2.11 9.44 12.15
CA LEU A 147 -1.68 10.79 12.48
C LEU A 147 -2.02 11.79 11.37
N VAL A 148 -1.72 11.43 10.12
CA VAL A 148 -2.04 12.26 8.95
C VAL A 148 -3.57 12.45 8.83
N ILE A 149 -4.35 11.40 9.07
CA ILE A 149 -5.82 11.49 9.10
C ILE A 149 -6.28 12.48 10.17
N GLY A 150 -5.70 12.42 11.38
CA GLY A 150 -6.02 13.34 12.48
C GLY A 150 -5.67 14.78 12.16
N THR A 151 -4.49 15.05 11.58
CA THR A 151 -4.06 16.40 11.19
C THR A 151 -4.89 16.96 10.04
N SER A 152 -5.20 16.14 9.03
CA SER A 152 -6.05 16.56 7.92
C SER A 152 -7.50 16.81 8.36
N LEU A 153 -8.02 16.02 9.30
CA LEU A 153 -9.33 16.28 9.90
C LEU A 153 -9.34 17.62 10.67
N GLN A 154 -8.28 17.89 11.42
CA GLN A 154 -8.12 19.18 12.11
C GLN A 154 -8.08 20.35 11.12
N GLY A 155 -7.31 20.23 10.04
CA GLY A 155 -7.24 21.26 9.00
C GLY A 155 -8.58 21.47 8.27
N ALA A 156 -9.30 20.37 8.00
CA ALA A 156 -10.62 20.41 7.37
C ALA A 156 -11.70 21.07 8.24
N LEU A 157 -11.62 20.88 9.56
CA LEU A 157 -12.61 21.38 10.53
C LEU A 157 -12.20 22.68 11.22
N PHE A 158 -11.03 23.23 10.90
CA PHE A 158 -10.46 24.41 11.56
C PHE A 158 -11.43 25.61 11.63
N THR A 159 -12.23 25.84 10.59
CA THR A 159 -13.23 26.90 10.55
C THR A 159 -14.46 26.62 11.41
N VAL A 160 -14.72 25.34 11.74
CA VAL A 160 -15.92 24.90 12.50
C VAL A 160 -15.58 24.59 13.95
N LEU A 161 -14.37 24.08 14.21
CA LEU A 161 -13.94 23.55 15.51
C LEU A 161 -12.84 24.39 16.18
N SER A 162 -12.61 25.62 15.77
CA SER A 162 -11.57 26.50 16.32
C SER A 162 -11.63 26.66 17.86
N GLU A 163 -12.78 26.45 18.45
CA GLU A 163 -12.99 26.55 19.91
C GLU A 163 -13.13 25.18 20.61
N ILE A 164 -13.19 24.06 19.87
CA ILE A 164 -13.40 22.74 20.43
C ILE A 164 -12.10 21.91 20.30
N CYS A 165 -11.41 21.75 21.43
CA CYS A 165 -10.25 20.88 21.56
C CYS A 165 -10.68 19.40 21.57
N LEU A 166 -11.25 18.92 20.46
CA LEU A 166 -11.59 17.51 20.31
C LEU A 166 -10.35 16.71 19.90
N PRO A 167 -10.15 15.51 20.45
CA PRO A 167 -9.06 14.64 20.03
C PRO A 167 -9.33 14.14 18.61
N THR A 168 -8.81 14.86 17.60
CA THR A 168 -9.04 14.58 16.17
C THR A 168 -8.67 13.15 15.79
N VAL A 169 -7.64 12.59 16.43
CA VAL A 169 -7.25 11.18 16.23
C VAL A 169 -8.34 10.21 16.72
N ALA A 170 -9.02 10.53 17.84
CA ALA A 170 -10.12 9.69 18.34
C ALA A 170 -11.34 9.73 17.40
N ILE A 171 -11.69 10.92 16.89
CA ILE A 171 -12.77 11.08 15.90
C ILE A 171 -12.40 10.30 14.62
N SER A 172 -11.15 10.41 14.19
CA SER A 172 -10.64 9.65 13.02
C SER A 172 -10.78 8.15 13.22
N CYS A 173 -10.52 7.62 14.42
CA CYS A 173 -10.74 6.21 14.72
C CYS A 173 -12.22 5.81 14.61
N VAL A 174 -13.14 6.66 15.08
CA VAL A 174 -14.59 6.40 14.97
C VAL A 174 -15.02 6.38 13.49
N VAL A 175 -14.50 7.28 12.66
CA VAL A 175 -14.79 7.32 11.22
C VAL A 175 -14.20 6.10 10.50
N LEU A 176 -12.99 5.68 10.87
CA LEU A 176 -12.32 4.53 10.27
C LEU A 176 -12.93 3.18 10.67
N LEU A 177 -13.50 3.08 11.85
CA LEU A 177 -14.00 1.82 12.39
C LEU A 177 -14.95 1.07 11.44
N PRO A 178 -16.01 1.67 10.88
CA PRO A 178 -16.90 0.99 9.94
C PRO A 178 -16.18 0.59 8.63
N LEU A 179 -15.20 1.37 8.18
CA LEU A 179 -14.44 1.07 6.98
C LEU A 179 -13.54 -0.17 7.16
N VAL A 180 -12.77 -0.22 8.24
CA VAL A 180 -11.81 -1.33 8.47
C VAL A 180 -12.50 -2.62 8.91
N VAL A 181 -13.66 -2.54 9.57
CA VAL A 181 -14.45 -3.71 9.98
C VAL A 181 -15.35 -4.21 8.83
N GLY A 182 -15.95 -3.28 8.08
CA GLY A 182 -16.91 -3.59 7.01
C GLY A 182 -16.25 -4.20 5.76
N MET A 183 -15.04 -3.78 5.43
CA MET A 183 -14.32 -4.25 4.24
C MET A 183 -13.25 -5.27 4.62
N ARG A 184 -13.45 -6.51 4.18
CA ARG A 184 -12.54 -7.62 4.46
C ARG A 184 -11.69 -8.02 3.25
N TRP A 185 -12.15 -7.76 2.03
CA TRP A 185 -11.53 -8.25 0.80
C TRP A 185 -11.11 -7.10 -0.11
N LEU A 186 -9.92 -7.19 -0.67
CA LEU A 186 -9.38 -6.18 -1.59
C LEU A 186 -10.26 -5.98 -2.83
N GLU A 187 -10.92 -7.03 -3.32
CA GLU A 187 -11.84 -6.94 -4.45
C GLU A 187 -13.02 -5.97 -4.22
N GLN A 188 -13.42 -5.80 -2.95
CA GLN A 188 -14.51 -4.89 -2.56
C GLN A 188 -14.10 -3.42 -2.63
N SER A 189 -12.80 -3.14 -2.54
CA SER A 189 -12.25 -1.78 -2.48
C SER A 189 -11.80 -1.21 -3.82
N VAL A 190 -11.80 -2.01 -4.91
CA VAL A 190 -11.32 -1.56 -6.24
C VAL A 190 -11.99 -0.27 -6.72
N TRP A 191 -13.30 -0.18 -6.58
CA TRP A 191 -14.07 0.98 -6.96
C TRP A 191 -13.76 2.22 -6.08
N LEU A 192 -13.53 2.02 -4.78
CA LEU A 192 -13.08 3.08 -3.88
C LEU A 192 -11.68 3.58 -4.26
N CYS A 193 -10.80 2.69 -4.76
CA CYS A 193 -9.47 3.06 -5.23
C CYS A 193 -9.53 3.98 -6.46
N LEU A 194 -10.46 3.73 -7.37
CA LEU A 194 -10.65 4.60 -8.53
C LEU A 194 -11.10 6.00 -8.10
N ILE A 195 -12.10 6.10 -7.22
CA ILE A 195 -12.55 7.38 -6.67
C ILE A 195 -11.41 8.06 -5.92
N ASN A 196 -10.68 7.30 -5.12
CA ASN A 196 -9.57 7.81 -4.34
C ASN A 196 -8.48 8.47 -5.19
N MET A 197 -8.18 7.90 -6.35
CA MET A 197 -7.24 8.49 -7.29
C MET A 197 -7.75 9.81 -7.86
N ILE A 198 -9.05 9.91 -8.15
CA ILE A 198 -9.67 11.16 -8.60
C ILE A 198 -9.58 12.23 -7.50
N ILE A 199 -9.87 11.87 -6.25
CA ILE A 199 -9.78 12.77 -5.09
C ILE A 199 -8.35 13.28 -4.92
N LEU A 200 -7.34 12.41 -5.01
CA LEU A 200 -5.94 12.80 -4.89
C LEU A 200 -5.52 13.77 -6.00
N LEU A 201 -5.87 13.48 -7.25
CA LEU A 201 -5.55 14.38 -8.38
C LEU A 201 -6.27 15.72 -8.22
N ALA A 202 -7.53 15.72 -7.75
CA ALA A 202 -8.26 16.94 -7.43
C ALA A 202 -7.59 17.74 -6.30
N ALA A 203 -7.11 17.07 -5.25
CA ALA A 203 -6.37 17.72 -4.16
C ALA A 203 -5.09 18.39 -4.66
N ILE A 204 -4.28 17.70 -5.48
CA ILE A 204 -3.08 18.28 -6.10
C ILE A 204 -3.45 19.48 -6.98
N ALA A 205 -4.49 19.35 -7.83
CA ALA A 205 -4.94 20.44 -8.67
C ALA A 205 -5.42 21.65 -7.84
N THR A 206 -6.07 21.42 -6.70
CA THR A 206 -6.51 22.48 -5.79
C THR A 206 -5.34 23.22 -5.15
N VAL A 207 -4.28 22.49 -4.70
CA VAL A 207 -3.05 23.14 -4.21
C VAL A 207 -2.43 23.98 -5.30
N VAL A 208 -2.31 23.44 -6.53
CA VAL A 208 -1.75 24.19 -7.67
C VAL A 208 -2.58 25.44 -7.97
N ALA A 209 -3.90 25.35 -7.97
CA ALA A 209 -4.79 26.50 -8.17
C ALA A 209 -4.60 27.56 -7.06
N GLY A 210 -4.45 27.14 -5.81
CA GLY A 210 -4.09 28.02 -4.69
C GLY A 210 -2.78 28.76 -4.93
N LEU A 211 -1.73 28.03 -5.30
CA LEU A 211 -0.41 28.58 -5.59
C LEU A 211 -0.38 29.54 -6.78
N VAL A 212 -1.13 29.23 -7.83
CA VAL A 212 -1.24 30.13 -9.00
C VAL A 212 -1.99 31.42 -8.65
N SER A 213 -2.92 31.36 -7.70
CA SER A 213 -3.63 32.57 -7.21
C SER A 213 -2.79 33.44 -6.27
N GLU A 214 -1.74 32.86 -5.70
CA GLU A 214 -0.75 33.55 -4.84
C GLU A 214 0.44 33.95 -5.73
N GLU A 215 0.85 35.23 -5.73
CA GLU A 215 2.01 35.65 -6.49
C GLU A 215 3.29 35.01 -5.94
N ARG A 216 4.12 34.44 -6.84
CA ARG A 216 5.43 33.92 -6.46
C ARG A 216 6.28 35.04 -5.88
N SER A 217 6.83 34.87 -4.68
CA SER A 217 7.74 35.85 -4.09
C SER A 217 8.99 36.00 -4.95
N SER A 218 9.40 37.26 -5.19
CA SER A 218 10.63 37.57 -5.93
C SER A 218 11.92 37.12 -5.22
N SER A 219 11.84 36.81 -3.92
CA SER A 219 12.95 36.32 -3.11
C SER A 219 13.23 34.83 -3.20
N VAL A 220 12.39 34.05 -3.92
CA VAL A 220 12.53 32.61 -4.04
C VAL A 220 13.72 32.24 -4.94
N SER A 221 14.72 31.58 -4.36
CA SER A 221 15.87 31.00 -5.07
C SER A 221 15.59 29.52 -5.40
N THR A 222 15.99 29.10 -6.59
CA THR A 222 15.99 27.71 -7.00
C THR A 222 17.31 27.38 -7.69
N HIS A 223 17.86 26.21 -7.45
CA HIS A 223 19.17 25.81 -7.94
C HIS A 223 19.06 24.55 -8.81
N LEU A 224 19.90 24.44 -9.85
CA LEU A 224 20.00 23.17 -10.61
C LEU A 224 20.50 22.04 -9.72
N PHE A 225 21.48 22.35 -8.87
CA PHE A 225 22.02 21.47 -7.83
C PHE A 225 21.99 22.25 -6.53
N ALA A 226 21.52 21.65 -5.45
CA ALA A 226 21.50 22.32 -4.16
C ALA A 226 22.92 22.72 -3.75
N PRO A 227 23.15 24.00 -3.28
CA PRO A 227 24.49 24.48 -2.98
C PRO A 227 25.15 23.77 -1.80
N ASP A 228 24.35 23.33 -0.82
CA ASP A 228 24.83 22.67 0.40
C ASP A 228 24.37 21.19 0.43
N LEU A 229 24.91 20.38 -0.50
CA LEU A 229 24.64 18.93 -0.55
C LEU A 229 25.36 18.20 0.60
N SER A 230 24.80 18.26 1.80
CA SER A 230 25.27 17.39 2.88
C SER A 230 24.84 15.95 2.64
N VAL A 231 25.66 14.97 3.06
CA VAL A 231 25.34 13.54 2.95
C VAL A 231 23.99 13.23 3.60
N MET A 232 23.68 13.88 4.71
CA MET A 232 22.44 13.66 5.44
C MET A 232 21.22 14.25 4.69
N ALA A 233 21.34 15.40 4.05
CA ALA A 233 20.27 15.98 3.23
C ALA A 233 19.99 15.09 2.01
N VAL A 234 21.04 14.64 1.31
CA VAL A 234 20.89 13.71 0.17
C VAL A 234 20.24 12.39 0.61
N PHE A 235 20.69 11.81 1.73
CA PHE A 235 20.12 10.58 2.26
C PHE A 235 18.64 10.76 2.65
N GLY A 236 18.30 11.85 3.36
CA GLY A 236 16.93 12.15 3.77
C GLY A 236 16.01 12.36 2.58
N ALA A 237 16.40 13.19 1.62
CA ALA A 237 15.61 13.46 0.42
C ALA A 237 15.43 12.21 -0.46
N THR A 238 16.50 11.42 -0.64
CA THR A 238 16.43 10.15 -1.37
C THR A 238 15.53 9.14 -0.65
N SER A 239 15.61 9.06 0.68
CA SER A 239 14.74 8.20 1.48
C SER A 239 13.26 8.58 1.34
N ASN A 240 12.93 9.87 1.27
CA ASN A 240 11.57 10.34 1.01
C ASN A 240 11.06 9.90 -0.37
N ILE A 241 11.91 9.99 -1.41
CA ILE A 241 11.55 9.52 -2.75
C ILE A 241 11.37 8.01 -2.77
N VAL A 242 12.28 7.25 -2.15
CA VAL A 242 12.16 5.77 -2.01
C VAL A 242 10.87 5.41 -1.27
N TYR A 243 10.55 6.12 -0.18
CA TYR A 243 9.31 5.93 0.57
C TYR A 243 8.07 6.14 -0.30
N ALA A 244 8.06 7.17 -1.17
CA ALA A 244 6.96 7.42 -2.10
C ALA A 244 6.73 6.28 -3.10
N TYR A 245 7.75 5.46 -3.40
CA TYR A 245 7.65 4.29 -4.27
C TYR A 245 7.42 2.98 -3.49
N THR A 246 7.29 3.02 -2.17
CA THR A 246 7.26 1.81 -1.32
C THR A 246 5.90 1.12 -1.35
N GLY A 247 5.80 0.04 -2.11
CA GLY A 247 4.67 -0.89 -2.12
C GLY A 247 5.09 -2.36 -2.07
N HIS A 248 6.41 -2.62 -2.04
CA HIS A 248 7.01 -3.94 -2.21
C HIS A 248 6.62 -4.94 -1.12
N TRP A 249 6.30 -4.47 0.10
CA TRP A 249 5.96 -5.29 1.24
C TRP A 249 4.71 -6.15 1.03
N MET A 250 3.78 -5.72 0.16
CA MET A 250 2.52 -6.39 -0.12
C MET A 250 2.42 -6.98 -1.55
N TYR A 251 3.53 -7.01 -2.33
CA TYR A 251 3.46 -7.49 -3.72
C TYR A 251 3.07 -8.96 -3.85
N PHE A 252 3.48 -9.84 -2.93
CA PHE A 252 3.05 -11.24 -2.95
C PHE A 252 1.56 -11.39 -2.66
N GLU A 253 1.03 -10.62 -1.71
CA GLU A 253 -0.39 -10.53 -1.40
C GLU A 253 -1.19 -10.06 -2.63
N LEU A 254 -0.73 -8.99 -3.27
CA LEU A 254 -1.34 -8.45 -4.48
C LEU A 254 -1.28 -9.42 -5.67
N MET A 255 -0.16 -10.12 -5.84
CA MET A 255 -0.05 -11.16 -6.87
C MET A 255 -1.04 -12.31 -6.64
N ASP A 256 -1.33 -12.64 -5.38
CA ASP A 256 -2.27 -13.70 -5.07
C ASP A 256 -3.73 -13.32 -5.37
N GLU A 257 -4.04 -12.03 -5.39
CA GLU A 257 -5.36 -11.50 -5.81
C GLU A 257 -5.56 -11.52 -7.34
N LEU A 258 -4.49 -11.59 -8.14
CA LEU A 258 -4.61 -11.61 -9.60
C LEU A 258 -5.13 -12.95 -10.12
N LYS A 259 -5.93 -12.87 -11.19
CA LYS A 259 -6.34 -14.05 -11.96
C LYS A 259 -5.12 -14.79 -12.55
N HIS A 260 -4.13 -14.03 -13.02
CA HIS A 260 -2.88 -14.52 -13.59
C HIS A 260 -1.69 -13.84 -12.91
N PRO A 261 -1.14 -14.39 -11.81
CA PRO A 261 -0.07 -13.76 -11.02
C PRO A 261 1.18 -13.36 -11.80
N HIS A 262 1.51 -14.07 -12.89
CA HIS A 262 2.65 -13.74 -13.75
C HIS A 262 2.48 -12.41 -14.51
N GLU A 263 1.25 -11.90 -14.62
CA GLU A 263 0.94 -10.62 -15.27
C GLU A 263 1.14 -9.42 -14.34
N PHE A 264 1.50 -9.64 -13.07
CA PHE A 264 1.68 -8.56 -12.09
C PHE A 264 2.55 -7.39 -12.58
N PRO A 265 3.69 -7.60 -13.28
CA PRO A 265 4.47 -6.47 -13.78
C PRO A 265 3.74 -5.59 -14.80
N LYS A 266 2.68 -6.08 -15.45
CA LYS A 266 1.87 -5.28 -16.39
C LYS A 266 1.10 -4.15 -15.69
N THR A 267 0.86 -4.25 -14.37
CA THR A 267 0.25 -3.16 -13.59
C THR A 267 1.08 -1.89 -13.66
N PHE A 268 2.40 -2.00 -13.79
CA PHE A 268 3.31 -0.86 -13.88
C PHE A 268 3.28 -0.15 -15.25
N ILE A 269 2.65 -0.73 -16.27
CA ILE A 269 2.43 -0.04 -17.56
C ILE A 269 1.54 1.18 -17.34
N LEU A 270 0.54 1.06 -16.47
CA LEU A 270 -0.31 2.20 -16.07
C LEU A 270 0.32 2.98 -14.91
N ASN A 271 0.73 2.29 -13.87
CA ASN A 271 1.17 2.90 -12.61
C ASN A 271 2.47 3.68 -12.77
N GLY A 272 3.45 3.15 -13.52
CA GLY A 272 4.76 3.76 -13.69
C GLY A 272 4.69 5.20 -14.24
N PRO A 273 4.10 5.42 -15.42
CA PRO A 273 3.96 6.77 -15.97
C PRO A 273 3.17 7.72 -15.05
N VAL A 274 2.07 7.25 -14.46
CA VAL A 274 1.24 8.08 -13.56
C VAL A 274 2.06 8.50 -12.33
N MET A 275 2.78 7.58 -11.69
CA MET A 275 3.64 7.89 -10.54
C MET A 275 4.71 8.91 -10.90
N VAL A 276 5.44 8.71 -12.01
CA VAL A 276 6.50 9.64 -12.42
C VAL A 276 5.93 11.03 -12.69
N VAL A 277 4.83 11.12 -13.46
CA VAL A 277 4.20 12.41 -13.77
C VAL A 277 3.72 13.12 -12.51
N VAL A 278 3.00 12.44 -11.62
CA VAL A 278 2.48 13.03 -10.38
C VAL A 278 3.64 13.47 -9.48
N TYR A 279 4.65 12.61 -9.29
CA TYR A 279 5.77 12.91 -8.38
C TYR A 279 6.65 14.04 -8.88
N VAL A 280 7.00 14.03 -10.17
CA VAL A 280 7.77 15.15 -10.77
C VAL A 280 6.97 16.44 -10.74
N SER A 281 5.65 16.39 -11.01
CA SER A 281 4.79 17.58 -10.98
C SER A 281 4.74 18.20 -9.58
N VAL A 282 4.50 17.40 -8.54
CA VAL A 282 4.44 17.90 -7.15
C VAL A 282 5.80 18.45 -6.70
N ALA A 283 6.87 17.72 -6.97
CA ALA A 283 8.24 18.17 -6.67
C ALA A 283 8.57 19.49 -7.38
N ALA A 284 8.30 19.55 -8.69
CA ALA A 284 8.60 20.70 -9.52
C ALA A 284 7.79 21.95 -9.14
N ILE A 285 6.46 21.78 -8.96
CA ILE A 285 5.59 22.92 -8.60
C ILE A 285 5.96 23.45 -7.23
N GLY A 286 6.11 22.57 -6.23
CA GLY A 286 6.49 22.99 -4.89
C GLY A 286 7.85 23.69 -4.86
N TYR A 287 8.85 23.15 -5.55
CA TYR A 287 10.17 23.79 -5.62
C TYR A 287 10.16 25.10 -6.42
N TYR A 288 9.37 25.20 -7.48
CA TYR A 288 9.23 26.43 -8.24
C TYR A 288 8.68 27.59 -7.39
N TYR A 289 7.65 27.32 -6.57
CA TYR A 289 7.00 28.37 -5.77
C TYR A 289 7.77 28.73 -4.49
N PHE A 290 8.43 27.76 -3.85
CA PHE A 290 9.06 27.93 -2.52
C PHE A 290 10.57 27.85 -2.51
N GLY A 291 11.20 27.32 -3.55
CA GLY A 291 12.66 27.15 -3.61
C GLY A 291 13.17 26.35 -2.40
N ASP A 292 14.25 26.85 -1.80
CA ASP A 292 14.90 26.21 -0.65
C ASP A 292 14.02 26.21 0.62
N CYS A 293 12.98 27.05 0.66
CA CYS A 293 12.01 27.13 1.76
C CYS A 293 10.78 26.21 1.55
N ALA A 294 10.84 25.23 0.63
CA ALA A 294 9.71 24.35 0.36
C ALA A 294 9.24 23.63 1.64
N PRO A 295 7.91 23.62 1.91
CA PRO A 295 7.37 22.99 3.10
C PRO A 295 7.55 21.48 3.08
N GLY A 296 7.66 20.87 4.25
CA GLY A 296 7.77 19.42 4.41
C GLY A 296 6.49 18.67 4.01
N ASN A 297 5.35 19.35 3.99
CA ASN A 297 4.08 18.86 3.52
C ASN A 297 3.53 19.80 2.45
N PHE A 298 3.27 19.29 1.25
CA PHE A 298 2.83 20.08 0.09
C PHE A 298 1.46 20.75 0.33
N VAL A 299 0.64 20.26 1.24
CA VAL A 299 -0.66 20.88 1.60
C VAL A 299 -0.46 22.22 2.30
N ASP A 300 0.64 22.38 3.06
CA ASP A 300 0.97 23.62 3.75
C ASP A 300 1.50 24.71 2.79
N ALA A 301 1.57 24.41 1.51
CA ALA A 301 2.06 25.29 0.48
C ALA A 301 1.13 26.49 0.19
N THR A 302 -0.19 26.36 0.37
CA THR A 302 -1.14 27.46 0.15
C THR A 302 -1.49 28.16 1.46
N THR A 303 -1.50 29.49 1.45
CA THR A 303 -1.90 30.33 2.58
C THR A 303 -3.40 30.63 2.57
N ASN A 304 -4.06 30.46 1.43
CA ASN A 304 -5.49 30.69 1.29
C ASN A 304 -6.29 29.62 2.03
N VAL A 305 -7.04 30.07 3.06
CA VAL A 305 -7.82 29.21 3.96
C VAL A 305 -8.82 28.32 3.20
N ALA A 306 -9.49 28.84 2.17
CA ALA A 306 -10.47 28.08 1.40
C ALA A 306 -9.84 26.93 0.62
N PHE A 307 -8.71 27.18 -0.07
CA PHE A 307 -7.98 26.14 -0.77
C PHE A 307 -7.41 25.11 0.23
N ARG A 308 -6.80 25.56 1.31
CA ARG A 308 -6.22 24.71 2.34
C ARG A 308 -7.29 23.79 2.96
N THR A 309 -8.44 24.32 3.41
CA THR A 309 -9.53 23.51 3.96
C THR A 309 -10.06 22.49 2.96
N SER A 310 -10.19 22.89 1.69
CA SER A 310 -10.62 21.96 0.63
C SER A 310 -9.63 20.81 0.43
N VAL A 311 -8.36 21.12 0.37
CA VAL A 311 -7.28 20.11 0.20
C VAL A 311 -7.21 19.19 1.42
N GLU A 312 -7.26 19.72 2.63
CA GLU A 312 -7.26 18.92 3.87
C GLU A 312 -8.47 17.97 3.94
N THR A 313 -9.64 18.43 3.48
CA THR A 313 -10.84 17.58 3.38
C THR A 313 -10.64 16.44 2.37
N MET A 314 -10.10 16.74 1.20
CA MET A 314 -9.80 15.72 0.17
C MET A 314 -8.72 14.75 0.66
N LEU A 315 -7.68 15.25 1.32
CA LEU A 315 -6.59 14.45 1.88
C LEU A 315 -7.10 13.53 2.99
N PHE A 316 -7.95 14.03 3.88
CA PHE A 316 -8.60 13.21 4.91
C PHE A 316 -9.31 11.99 4.29
N VAL A 317 -10.15 12.21 3.27
CA VAL A 317 -10.88 11.12 2.60
C VAL A 317 -9.89 10.16 1.91
N HIS A 318 -8.90 10.70 1.18
CA HIS A 318 -7.86 9.93 0.51
C HIS A 318 -7.12 9.00 1.49
N VAL A 319 -6.60 9.56 2.58
CA VAL A 319 -5.78 8.80 3.53
C VAL A 319 -6.61 7.79 4.32
N CYS A 320 -7.90 8.05 4.59
CA CYS A 320 -8.83 7.06 5.17
C CYS A 320 -8.95 5.82 4.28
N ILE A 321 -9.06 6.00 2.96
CA ILE A 321 -9.15 4.87 2.01
C ILE A 321 -7.82 4.11 1.96
N VAL A 322 -6.68 4.80 1.92
CA VAL A 322 -5.34 4.16 1.95
C VAL A 322 -5.14 3.38 3.25
N TYR A 323 -5.51 3.97 4.40
CA TYR A 323 -5.45 3.30 5.70
C TYR A 323 -6.27 2.00 5.70
N MET A 324 -7.49 2.06 5.17
CA MET A 324 -8.38 0.89 5.04
C MET A 324 -7.72 -0.22 4.21
N LEU A 325 -7.13 0.09 3.04
CA LEU A 325 -6.46 -0.89 2.19
C LEU A 325 -5.31 -1.59 2.92
N LYS A 326 -4.44 -0.83 3.57
CA LYS A 326 -3.33 -1.37 4.36
C LYS A 326 -3.83 -2.20 5.54
N SER A 327 -4.92 -1.77 6.18
CA SER A 327 -5.57 -2.50 7.27
C SER A 327 -6.14 -3.84 6.79
N ILE A 328 -6.71 -3.93 5.58
CA ILE A 328 -7.20 -5.20 5.02
C ILE A 328 -6.03 -6.20 4.91
N VAL A 329 -4.92 -5.81 4.30
CA VAL A 329 -3.76 -6.69 4.11
C VAL A 329 -3.15 -7.12 5.45
N LEU A 330 -2.95 -6.19 6.37
CA LEU A 330 -2.40 -6.47 7.70
C LEU A 330 -3.33 -7.36 8.53
N SER A 331 -4.64 -7.08 8.53
CA SER A 331 -5.62 -7.91 9.26
C SER A 331 -5.70 -9.32 8.69
N HIS A 332 -5.65 -9.47 7.37
CA HIS A 332 -5.56 -10.78 6.72
C HIS A 332 -4.28 -11.52 7.12
N PHE A 333 -3.16 -10.82 7.16
CA PHE A 333 -1.90 -11.40 7.61
C PHE A 333 -2.01 -11.93 9.05
N PHE A 334 -2.43 -11.10 10.01
CA PHE A 334 -2.56 -11.51 11.42
C PHE A 334 -3.60 -12.64 11.58
N HIS A 335 -4.72 -12.57 10.85
CA HIS A 335 -5.72 -13.62 10.83
C HIS A 335 -5.17 -14.94 10.27
N SER A 336 -4.34 -14.89 9.22
CA SER A 336 -3.70 -16.07 8.63
C SER A 336 -2.70 -16.74 9.57
N VAL A 337 -2.01 -15.95 10.38
CA VAL A 337 -1.06 -16.46 11.39
C VAL A 337 -1.80 -17.08 12.58
N ALA A 338 -2.88 -16.45 13.04
CA ALA A 338 -3.64 -16.90 14.21
C ALA A 338 -4.61 -18.04 13.89
N SER A 339 -5.27 -18.00 12.73
CA SER A 339 -6.31 -18.96 12.35
C SER A 339 -6.29 -19.29 10.86
N PRO A 340 -5.25 -20.00 10.34
CA PRO A 340 -5.04 -20.21 8.91
C PRO A 340 -6.18 -20.94 8.21
N LYS A 341 -6.94 -21.78 8.93
CA LYS A 341 -8.09 -22.51 8.38
C LYS A 341 -9.32 -21.62 8.16
N ARG A 342 -9.44 -20.51 8.88
CA ARG A 342 -10.62 -19.64 8.87
C ARG A 342 -10.45 -18.36 8.05
N VAL A 343 -9.25 -18.04 7.63
CA VAL A 343 -8.97 -16.80 6.91
C VAL A 343 -9.77 -16.68 5.60
N GLU A 344 -10.05 -17.79 4.93
CA GLU A 344 -10.79 -17.82 3.68
C GLU A 344 -12.31 -18.14 3.86
N GLU A 345 -12.74 -18.43 5.11
CA GLU A 345 -14.15 -18.72 5.39
C GLU A 345 -15.01 -17.46 5.34
N LYS A 346 -16.22 -17.59 4.79
CA LYS A 346 -17.25 -16.53 4.80
C LYS A 346 -18.20 -16.64 6.01
N SER A 347 -17.74 -17.24 7.12
CA SER A 347 -18.54 -17.38 8.33
C SER A 347 -18.50 -16.09 9.17
N SER A 348 -19.58 -15.85 9.95
CA SER A 348 -19.64 -14.72 10.89
C SER A 348 -18.52 -14.76 11.92
N VAL A 349 -18.10 -15.97 12.33
CA VAL A 349 -16.98 -16.15 13.27
C VAL A 349 -15.67 -15.72 12.66
N ALA A 350 -15.40 -16.08 11.40
CA ALA A 350 -14.21 -15.64 10.68
C ALA A 350 -14.20 -14.12 10.48
N HIS A 351 -15.35 -13.51 10.20
CA HIS A 351 -15.48 -12.06 10.10
C HIS A 351 -15.23 -11.37 11.44
N ALA A 352 -15.75 -11.91 12.54
CA ALA A 352 -15.53 -11.37 13.88
C ALA A 352 -14.04 -11.45 14.29
N GLN A 353 -13.33 -12.53 13.93
CA GLN A 353 -11.89 -12.63 14.15
C GLN A 353 -11.10 -11.59 13.34
N TYR A 354 -11.42 -11.43 12.06
CA TYR A 354 -10.83 -10.40 11.21
C TYR A 354 -11.08 -8.99 11.80
N ALA A 355 -12.33 -8.67 12.16
CA ALA A 355 -12.70 -7.41 12.77
C ALA A 355 -11.93 -7.15 14.08
N GLY A 356 -11.74 -8.20 14.91
CA GLY A 356 -10.92 -8.12 16.11
C GLY A 356 -9.48 -7.68 15.82
N PHE A 357 -8.83 -8.23 14.78
CA PHE A 357 -7.49 -7.79 14.36
C PHE A 357 -7.49 -6.37 13.82
N ALA A 358 -8.49 -5.98 13.01
CA ALA A 358 -8.61 -4.63 12.49
C ALA A 358 -8.77 -3.59 13.61
N ILE A 359 -9.62 -3.89 14.61
CA ILE A 359 -9.81 -3.04 15.80
C ILE A 359 -8.53 -2.97 16.63
N ALA A 360 -7.85 -4.08 16.85
CA ALA A 360 -6.59 -4.10 17.59
C ALA A 360 -5.50 -3.25 16.92
N MET A 361 -5.41 -3.27 15.58
CA MET A 361 -4.48 -2.41 14.85
C MET A 361 -4.88 -0.93 14.92
N LEU A 362 -6.17 -0.62 14.85
CA LEU A 362 -6.66 0.75 15.02
C LEU A 362 -6.34 1.27 16.43
N ALA A 363 -6.56 0.45 17.47
CA ALA A 363 -6.22 0.77 18.85
C ALA A 363 -4.71 0.96 19.04
N PHE A 364 -3.89 0.09 18.43
CA PHE A 364 -2.43 0.25 18.43
C PHE A 364 -2.02 1.57 17.77
N GLY A 365 -2.57 1.87 16.59
CA GLY A 365 -2.32 3.13 15.89
C GLY A 365 -2.72 4.35 16.71
N PHE A 366 -3.85 4.28 17.42
CA PHE A 366 -4.32 5.34 18.32
C PHE A 366 -3.33 5.58 19.47
N VAL A 367 -2.92 4.52 20.16
CA VAL A 367 -1.93 4.61 21.24
C VAL A 367 -0.61 5.15 20.71
N PHE A 368 -0.15 4.63 19.58
CA PHE A 368 1.10 5.04 18.95
C PHE A 368 1.08 6.52 18.56
N ALA A 369 0.02 6.97 17.87
CA ALA A 369 -0.14 8.36 17.44
C ALA A 369 -0.17 9.36 18.59
N ASN A 370 -0.70 8.95 19.76
CA ASN A 370 -0.78 9.81 20.94
C ASN A 370 0.44 9.72 21.87
N SER A 371 1.21 8.61 21.81
CA SER A 371 2.36 8.37 22.71
C SER A 371 3.66 8.96 22.19
N ILE A 372 3.77 9.21 20.88
CA ILE A 372 5.00 9.66 20.25
C ILE A 372 4.78 11.07 19.68
N PRO A 373 4.96 12.13 20.50
CA PRO A 373 4.90 13.51 20.00
C PRO A 373 5.98 13.82 18.96
N PHE A 374 7.04 13.01 18.90
CA PHE A 374 8.06 12.99 17.87
C PHE A 374 7.58 12.51 16.50
N PHE A 375 6.38 11.96 16.35
CA PHE A 375 5.99 11.38 15.08
C PHE A 375 5.61 12.45 14.05
N ASN A 376 5.04 13.58 14.47
CA ASN A 376 4.97 14.78 13.65
C ASN A 376 6.38 15.28 13.28
N ASP A 377 7.34 15.13 14.18
CA ASP A 377 8.74 15.38 13.90
C ASP A 377 9.37 14.21 13.13
N MET A 378 8.93 12.98 13.22
CA MET A 378 9.52 11.83 12.51
C MET A 378 9.03 11.71 11.06
N LEU A 379 7.79 12.07 10.72
CA LEU A 379 7.40 12.42 9.34
C LEU A 379 8.04 13.76 8.91
N GLY A 380 8.25 14.70 9.83
CA GLY A 380 9.08 15.86 9.67
C GLY A 380 10.57 15.63 9.97
N CYS A 381 11.00 14.57 10.70
CA CYS A 381 12.39 14.21 10.92
C CYS A 381 12.98 13.37 9.79
N VAL A 382 12.17 12.65 9.04
CA VAL A 382 12.57 12.29 7.70
C VAL A 382 12.66 13.56 6.82
N GLY A 383 11.95 14.65 7.15
CA GLY A 383 12.01 15.94 6.49
C GLY A 383 12.59 17.13 7.28
N LYS A 384 12.77 17.07 8.61
CA LYS A 384 13.17 18.21 9.46
C LYS A 384 14.44 18.03 10.27
N THR A 385 15.12 16.91 10.18
CA THR A 385 16.24 16.61 11.09
C THR A 385 17.47 17.51 10.90
N LEU A 386 17.49 18.48 10.00
CA LEU A 386 18.63 19.38 9.81
C LEU A 386 18.29 20.82 9.34
N ALA A 387 17.10 21.33 9.61
CA ALA A 387 16.93 22.77 9.53
C ALA A 387 17.27 23.36 10.91
N PRO A 388 18.31 24.20 11.02
CA PRO A 388 18.50 25.00 12.23
C PRO A 388 17.21 25.78 12.44
N SER A 389 16.66 25.69 13.67
CA SER A 389 15.58 26.53 14.15
C SER A 389 15.90 27.98 13.84
N TYR A 390 15.31 28.53 12.79
CA TYR A 390 15.29 29.97 12.61
C TYR A 390 14.46 30.54 13.78
N PRO A 391 15.04 31.42 14.60
CA PRO A 391 14.28 32.02 15.69
C PRO A 391 13.14 32.85 15.09
N ARG A 392 11.92 32.63 15.58
CA ARG A 392 10.80 33.50 15.35
C ARG A 392 11.06 34.85 16.02
N TRP A 393 11.78 35.73 15.34
CA TRP A 393 11.91 37.15 15.70
C TRP A 393 11.65 37.97 14.45
N LEU A 394 10.41 38.28 14.19
CA LEU A 394 10.03 39.54 13.54
C LEU A 394 8.78 40.04 14.28
N PRO A 395 8.90 41.22 14.96
CA PRO A 395 7.75 41.94 15.45
C PRO A 395 7.20 42.80 14.31
N ASN A 396 5.86 42.87 14.24
CA ASN A 396 4.95 43.85 13.62
C ASN A 396 5.25 44.36 12.22
#